data_18e24f82a206d9512ff3ce99016957d1
#
_entry.id   18e24f82a206d9512ff3ce99016957d1
#
_cell.length_a   1.000
_cell.length_b   1.000
_cell.length_c   1.000
_cell.angle_alpha   90.00
_cell.angle_beta   90.00
_cell.angle_gamma   90.00
#
_symmetry.space_group_name_H-M   'P 1'
#
loop_
_entity.id
_entity.type
_entity.pdbx_description
1 polymer ?
#
loop_
_entity_poly.entity_id
_entity_poly.type
_entity_poly.pdbx_seq_one_letter_code
_entity_poly.pdbx_strand_id
1 'polypeptide(L)'
;MTEANTSGLPPSAEGLPPGPVIFGHSEPMRVVQQKVEKVASVNIPVLIQGESGTGKEIIARLIHELSPWHSGPFVKVNCPAIPGTLIESELFGYERGAFTGAYSSKPGRVELAHRGTLFLDEIAELDSGLQAKLLQLLQDGQFCRIGAQEDTRVEARIVCATNRHLEQEMEAGTFRQDLFYRINVLNMQLPRLRERREDIPELVSYFLQIFNEEYESQVPPMSSWTLQVLHKYSWPGNIRELENVVKRYVILGSEEAITNEILGQSQSALAADVPEIPADGSIQLKKVTRQAVRELEGKIILKALEAHNWNRKQVARALGISYRALLYKVRDAGIPSRRSARRAQAASSPTPAAA
;
A
#
# COMPACT_ATOMS: atom_id res chain seq x y z
N MET A 1 35.76 -7.31 18.70
CA MET A 1 35.59 -5.90 18.29
C MET A 1 35.62 -5.85 16.78
N THR A 2 34.49 -5.94 16.18
CA THR A 2 34.31 -5.75 14.73
C THR A 2 33.00 -4.98 14.59
N GLU A 3 33.14 -3.67 14.42
CA GLU A 3 32.05 -2.77 14.13
C GLU A 3 31.46 -3.17 12.77
N ALA A 4 30.18 -3.54 12.78
CA ALA A 4 29.41 -3.77 11.58
C ALA A 4 29.24 -2.42 10.86
N ASN A 5 29.84 -2.34 9.69
CA ASN A 5 29.79 -1.26 8.74
C ASN A 5 28.33 -1.00 8.34
N THR A 6 27.69 -0.02 8.97
CA THR A 6 26.36 0.45 8.61
C THR A 6 26.45 1.15 7.26
N SER A 7 25.81 0.54 6.28
CA SER A 7 25.43 0.95 4.94
C SER A 7 25.65 2.44 4.60
N GLY A 8 26.48 2.66 3.54
CA GLY A 8 26.76 3.97 2.98
C GLY A 8 25.60 4.59 2.21
N LEU A 9 24.50 4.92 2.89
CA LEU A 9 23.52 5.85 2.37
C LEU A 9 24.00 7.27 2.72
N PRO A 10 24.04 8.19 1.73
CA PRO A 10 24.44 9.57 1.99
C PRO A 10 23.47 10.23 2.99
N PRO A 11 23.91 11.23 3.75
CA PRO A 11 23.02 12.06 4.58
C PRO A 11 21.94 12.63 3.67
N SER A 12 20.68 12.58 4.15
CA SER A 12 19.44 12.93 3.44
C SER A 12 19.60 14.14 2.51
N ALA A 13 19.32 13.91 1.23
CA ALA A 13 19.02 15.00 0.31
C ALA A 13 17.83 15.81 0.87
N GLU A 14 17.85 17.13 0.69
CA GLU A 14 16.82 18.04 1.22
C GLU A 14 15.41 17.49 0.94
N GLY A 15 14.69 17.08 1.98
CA GLY A 15 13.30 16.67 1.93
C GLY A 15 12.98 15.16 2.02
N LEU A 16 13.96 14.23 2.08
CA LEU A 16 13.69 12.82 2.31
C LEU A 16 13.91 12.43 3.78
N PRO A 17 13.08 11.53 4.34
CA PRO A 17 13.36 10.93 5.64
C PRO A 17 14.71 10.19 5.65
N PRO A 18 15.38 10.09 6.80
CA PRO A 18 16.61 9.29 6.93
C PRO A 18 16.38 7.83 6.52
N GLY A 19 17.42 7.18 5.96
CA GLY A 19 17.35 5.80 5.52
C GLY A 19 16.77 4.81 6.56
N PRO A 20 17.18 4.86 7.83
CA PRO A 20 16.58 4.04 8.89
C PRO A 20 15.07 4.23 9.00
N VAL A 21 14.56 5.45 8.91
CA VAL A 21 13.11 5.73 8.98
C VAL A 21 12.37 5.22 7.74
N ILE A 22 12.99 5.31 6.55
CA ILE A 22 12.39 4.81 5.30
C ILE A 22 12.25 3.29 5.34
N PHE A 23 13.33 2.59 5.70
CA PHE A 23 13.39 1.13 5.62
C PHE A 23 13.02 0.43 6.93
N GLY A 24 13.22 1.08 8.08
CA GLY A 24 12.98 0.47 9.38
C GLY A 24 13.85 -0.76 9.62
N HIS A 25 13.32 -1.70 10.42
CA HIS A 25 14.00 -2.94 10.81
C HIS A 25 13.32 -4.20 10.29
N SER A 26 12.14 -4.09 9.73
CA SER A 26 11.33 -5.22 9.26
C SER A 26 11.94 -5.92 8.05
N GLU A 27 11.85 -7.26 8.03
CA GLU A 27 12.40 -8.07 6.95
C GLU A 27 11.82 -7.72 5.56
N PRO A 28 10.49 -7.46 5.40
CA PRO A 28 9.96 -7.04 4.11
C PRO A 28 10.61 -5.75 3.58
N MET A 29 10.92 -4.78 4.45
CA MET A 29 11.57 -3.53 4.03
C MET A 29 13.06 -3.70 3.73
N ARG A 30 13.76 -4.65 4.36
CA ARG A 30 15.14 -5.00 3.98
C ARG A 30 15.21 -5.52 2.54
N VAL A 31 14.23 -6.33 2.12
CA VAL A 31 14.14 -6.80 0.72
C VAL A 31 13.93 -5.61 -0.23
N VAL A 32 13.09 -4.64 0.14
CA VAL A 32 12.90 -3.41 -0.64
C VAL A 32 14.20 -2.62 -0.73
N GLN A 33 14.91 -2.43 0.40
CA GLN A 33 16.19 -1.73 0.43
C GLN A 33 17.22 -2.34 -0.53
N GLN A 34 17.40 -3.65 -0.47
CA GLN A 34 18.32 -4.36 -1.37
C GLN A 34 17.97 -4.18 -2.86
N LYS A 35 16.67 -4.14 -3.18
CA LYS A 35 16.23 -3.86 -4.56
C LYS A 35 16.52 -2.42 -4.96
N VAL A 36 16.29 -1.44 -4.07
CA VAL A 36 16.59 -0.03 -4.32
C VAL A 36 18.09 0.16 -4.60
N GLU A 37 18.97 -0.38 -3.76
CA GLU A 37 20.41 -0.30 -3.91
C GLU A 37 20.90 -0.89 -5.25
N LYS A 38 20.35 -2.04 -5.65
CA LYS A 38 20.71 -2.70 -6.92
C LYS A 38 20.21 -1.94 -8.14
N VAL A 39 19.02 -1.35 -8.08
CA VAL A 39 18.41 -0.70 -9.24
C VAL A 39 18.85 0.74 -9.40
N ALA A 40 19.34 1.38 -8.34
CA ALA A 40 19.69 2.80 -8.38
C ALA A 40 20.69 3.14 -9.49
N SER A 41 21.70 2.31 -9.70
CA SER A 41 22.77 2.53 -10.70
C SER A 41 22.40 2.19 -12.14
N VAL A 42 21.23 1.56 -12.38
CA VAL A 42 20.85 1.03 -13.71
C VAL A 42 19.69 1.81 -14.29
N ASN A 43 19.78 2.18 -15.58
CA ASN A 43 18.65 2.85 -16.28
C ASN A 43 17.65 1.84 -16.83
N ILE A 44 16.84 1.28 -15.94
CA ILE A 44 15.71 0.41 -16.33
C ILE A 44 14.41 0.97 -15.76
N PRO A 45 13.26 0.69 -16.39
CA PRO A 45 11.96 0.97 -15.81
C PRO A 45 11.77 0.24 -14.49
N VAL A 46 11.16 0.92 -13.51
CA VAL A 46 10.85 0.36 -12.19
C VAL A 46 9.37 0.49 -11.93
N LEU A 47 8.72 -0.60 -11.55
CA LEU A 47 7.34 -0.62 -11.11
C LEU A 47 7.28 -0.77 -9.60
N ILE A 48 6.67 0.19 -8.91
CA ILE A 48 6.47 0.19 -7.45
C ILE A 48 4.99 -0.07 -7.18
N GLN A 49 4.69 -1.23 -6.60
CA GLN A 49 3.32 -1.60 -6.23
C GLN A 49 3.13 -1.55 -4.71
N GLY A 50 1.94 -1.19 -4.27
CA GLY A 50 1.58 -1.17 -2.85
C GLY A 50 0.34 -0.34 -2.58
N GLU A 51 -0.32 -0.58 -1.46
CA GLU A 51 -1.50 0.20 -1.05
C GLU A 51 -1.21 1.70 -0.99
N SER A 52 -2.28 2.50 -1.05
CA SER A 52 -2.16 3.95 -0.85
C SER A 52 -1.54 4.27 0.52
N GLY A 53 -0.64 5.26 0.56
CA GLY A 53 0.02 5.67 1.80
C GLY A 53 1.17 4.77 2.29
N THR A 54 1.65 3.80 1.50
CA THR A 54 2.80 2.94 1.86
C THR A 54 4.17 3.59 1.65
N GLY A 55 4.24 4.77 1.00
CA GLY A 55 5.49 5.48 0.74
C GLY A 55 6.08 5.25 -0.65
N LYS A 56 5.28 4.86 -1.65
CA LYS A 56 5.73 4.64 -3.05
C LYS A 56 6.55 5.81 -3.61
N GLU A 57 6.10 7.04 -3.37
CA GLU A 57 6.81 8.25 -3.81
C GLU A 57 8.18 8.42 -3.15
N ILE A 58 8.27 8.13 -1.84
CA ILE A 58 9.53 8.22 -1.09
C ILE A 58 10.57 7.26 -1.69
N ILE A 59 10.16 6.03 -1.99
CA ILE A 59 11.03 5.05 -2.65
C ILE A 59 11.42 5.51 -4.06
N ALA A 60 10.50 6.09 -4.84
CA ALA A 60 10.82 6.62 -6.17
C ALA A 60 11.83 7.77 -6.12
N ARG A 61 11.68 8.71 -5.17
CA ARG A 61 12.65 9.80 -4.92
C ARG A 61 14.00 9.24 -4.48
N LEU A 62 14.01 8.26 -3.58
CA LEU A 62 15.25 7.65 -3.13
C LEU A 62 15.99 6.93 -4.26
N ILE A 63 15.28 6.24 -5.17
CA ILE A 63 15.85 5.65 -6.37
C ILE A 63 16.49 6.72 -7.27
N HIS A 64 15.87 7.88 -7.40
CA HIS A 64 16.43 9.01 -8.14
C HIS A 64 17.69 9.55 -7.47
N GLU A 65 17.65 9.85 -6.18
CA GLU A 65 18.75 10.40 -5.40
C GLU A 65 20.01 9.50 -5.40
N LEU A 66 19.79 8.18 -5.35
CA LEU A 66 20.89 7.20 -5.39
C LEU A 66 21.37 6.90 -6.81
N SER A 67 20.77 7.51 -7.84
CA SER A 67 21.09 7.23 -9.24
C SER A 67 22.16 8.15 -9.81
N PRO A 68 22.83 7.78 -10.90
CA PRO A 68 23.70 8.69 -11.65
C PRO A 68 22.98 9.93 -12.21
N TRP A 69 21.65 9.92 -12.24
CA TRP A 69 20.78 11.02 -12.73
C TRP A 69 20.27 11.93 -11.61
N HIS A 70 20.76 11.80 -10.38
CA HIS A 70 20.33 12.59 -9.22
C HIS A 70 20.45 14.11 -9.41
N SER A 71 21.40 14.56 -10.26
CA SER A 71 21.58 15.97 -10.61
C SER A 71 20.53 16.48 -11.60
N GLY A 72 19.77 15.60 -12.25
CA GLY A 72 18.69 15.95 -13.16
C GLY A 72 17.35 16.16 -12.41
N PRO A 73 16.32 16.56 -13.13
CA PRO A 73 15.03 16.82 -12.51
C PRO A 73 14.30 15.51 -12.10
N PHE A 74 13.65 15.52 -10.91
CA PHE A 74 12.63 14.54 -10.54
C PHE A 74 11.26 15.10 -10.87
N VAL A 75 10.65 14.64 -11.97
CA VAL A 75 9.37 15.12 -12.43
C VAL A 75 8.26 14.14 -12.03
N LYS A 76 7.45 14.54 -11.06
CA LYS A 76 6.29 13.77 -10.60
C LYS A 76 5.04 14.11 -11.41
N VAL A 77 4.32 13.07 -11.81
CA VAL A 77 2.98 13.14 -12.40
C VAL A 77 2.05 12.24 -11.60
N ASN A 78 1.06 12.85 -10.96
CA ASN A 78 -0.02 12.12 -10.30
C ASN A 78 -1.17 11.99 -11.31
N CYS A 79 -1.31 10.83 -11.96
CA CYS A 79 -2.24 10.61 -13.04
C CYS A 79 -3.71 10.95 -12.69
N PRO A 80 -4.26 10.49 -11.55
CA PRO A 80 -5.64 10.83 -11.19
C PRO A 80 -5.87 12.30 -10.81
N ALA A 81 -4.82 13.06 -10.49
CA ALA A 81 -4.98 14.48 -10.15
C ALA A 81 -5.17 15.39 -11.36
N ILE A 82 -4.93 14.88 -12.56
CA ILE A 82 -5.07 15.64 -13.82
C ILE A 82 -6.34 15.15 -14.52
N PRO A 83 -7.28 16.06 -14.89
CA PRO A 83 -8.45 15.67 -15.66
C PRO A 83 -8.07 14.89 -16.93
N GLY A 84 -8.80 13.80 -17.24
CA GLY A 84 -8.48 12.91 -18.36
C GLY A 84 -8.33 13.63 -19.70
N THR A 85 -9.10 14.72 -19.94
CA THR A 85 -8.99 15.55 -21.14
C THR A 85 -7.72 16.40 -21.23
N LEU A 86 -7.02 16.60 -20.12
CA LEU A 86 -5.81 17.44 -20.03
C LEU A 86 -4.53 16.65 -19.81
N ILE A 87 -4.63 15.40 -19.37
CA ILE A 87 -3.46 14.60 -18.99
C ILE A 87 -2.50 14.39 -20.15
N GLU A 88 -3.01 14.23 -21.37
CA GLU A 88 -2.19 14.09 -22.56
C GLU A 88 -1.35 15.36 -22.81
N SER A 89 -1.98 16.53 -22.76
CA SER A 89 -1.31 17.81 -22.95
C SER A 89 -0.32 18.16 -21.83
N GLU A 90 -0.58 17.72 -20.61
CA GLU A 90 0.36 17.88 -19.49
C GLU A 90 1.54 16.92 -19.60
N LEU A 91 1.32 15.67 -20.00
CA LEU A 91 2.39 14.66 -20.12
C LEU A 91 3.31 14.96 -21.32
N PHE A 92 2.72 15.11 -22.50
CA PHE A 92 3.48 15.19 -23.76
C PHE A 92 3.67 16.60 -24.29
N GLY A 93 2.93 17.57 -23.75
CA GLY A 93 2.98 18.95 -24.24
C GLY A 93 2.20 19.14 -25.54
N TYR A 94 2.18 20.37 -26.03
CA TYR A 94 1.46 20.73 -27.27
C TYR A 94 2.12 21.87 -28.00
N GLU A 95 1.91 21.92 -29.32
CA GLU A 95 2.31 23.02 -30.18
C GLU A 95 1.20 24.09 -30.29
N ARG A 96 1.61 25.29 -30.63
CA ARG A 96 0.67 26.38 -30.89
C ARG A 96 -0.36 25.98 -31.98
N GLY A 97 -1.63 26.13 -31.65
CA GLY A 97 -2.73 25.79 -32.58
C GLY A 97 -3.18 24.32 -32.52
N ALA A 98 -2.63 23.50 -31.64
CA ALA A 98 -2.99 22.10 -31.51
C ALA A 98 -4.48 21.88 -31.14
N PHE A 99 -5.07 22.81 -30.41
CA PHE A 99 -6.49 22.84 -30.04
C PHE A 99 -6.94 24.26 -29.74
N THR A 100 -8.26 24.46 -29.62
CA THR A 100 -8.83 25.77 -29.27
C THR A 100 -8.35 26.22 -27.89
N GLY A 101 -7.56 27.31 -27.86
CA GLY A 101 -6.91 27.80 -26.63
C GLY A 101 -5.40 27.59 -26.58
N ALA A 102 -4.81 26.82 -27.47
CA ALA A 102 -3.36 26.63 -27.58
C ALA A 102 -2.68 27.87 -28.25
N TYR A 103 -2.62 28.97 -27.53
CA TYR A 103 -2.05 30.23 -28.04
C TYR A 103 -0.51 30.22 -28.14
N SER A 104 0.14 29.36 -27.39
CA SER A 104 1.61 29.14 -27.40
C SER A 104 1.91 27.65 -27.27
N SER A 105 3.11 27.23 -27.68
CA SER A 105 3.59 25.86 -27.39
C SER A 105 3.96 25.71 -25.91
N LYS A 106 3.74 24.52 -25.36
CA LYS A 106 4.07 24.18 -23.96
C LYS A 106 4.79 22.83 -23.93
N PRO A 107 5.99 22.74 -23.31
CA PRO A 107 6.66 21.46 -23.10
C PRO A 107 5.87 20.60 -22.10
N GLY A 108 5.85 19.29 -22.32
CA GLY A 108 5.22 18.32 -21.43
C GLY A 108 6.13 17.86 -20.28
N ARG A 109 5.54 17.16 -19.32
CA ARG A 109 6.27 16.57 -18.16
C ARG A 109 7.36 15.60 -18.60
N VAL A 110 7.12 14.85 -19.68
CA VAL A 110 8.10 13.93 -20.28
C VAL A 110 9.36 14.69 -20.70
N GLU A 111 9.20 15.82 -21.36
CA GLU A 111 10.33 16.65 -21.81
C GLU A 111 11.07 17.31 -20.64
N LEU A 112 10.32 17.78 -19.64
CA LEU A 112 10.89 18.37 -18.42
C LEU A 112 11.73 17.34 -17.63
N ALA A 113 11.45 16.04 -17.78
CA ALA A 113 12.21 14.97 -17.14
C ALA A 113 13.51 14.57 -17.86
N HIS A 114 13.87 15.28 -18.94
CA HIS A 114 15.07 14.97 -19.72
C HIS A 114 16.33 14.96 -18.84
N ARG A 115 17.13 13.89 -18.95
CA ARG A 115 18.30 13.60 -18.11
C ARG A 115 18.05 13.52 -16.63
N GLY A 116 16.81 13.19 -16.26
CA GLY A 116 16.37 13.02 -14.90
C GLY A 116 15.47 11.79 -14.73
N THR A 117 14.47 11.89 -13.88
CA THR A 117 13.51 10.82 -13.61
C THR A 117 12.09 11.31 -13.80
N LEU A 118 11.30 10.60 -14.60
CA LEU A 118 9.85 10.75 -14.69
C LEU A 118 9.20 9.73 -13.75
N PHE A 119 8.49 10.22 -12.75
CA PHE A 119 7.72 9.40 -11.82
C PHE A 119 6.23 9.50 -12.14
N LEU A 120 5.63 8.39 -12.58
CA LEU A 120 4.22 8.26 -12.90
C LEU A 120 3.49 7.57 -11.74
N ASP A 121 2.77 8.34 -10.94
CA ASP A 121 1.99 7.83 -9.82
C ASP A 121 0.59 7.43 -10.27
N GLU A 122 0.13 6.26 -9.82
CA GLU A 122 -1.14 5.60 -10.18
C GLU A 122 -1.28 5.42 -11.70
N ILE A 123 -0.29 4.77 -12.32
CA ILE A 123 -0.21 4.53 -13.78
C ILE A 123 -1.41 3.75 -14.33
N ALA A 124 -2.09 2.95 -13.53
CA ALA A 124 -3.28 2.21 -13.90
C ALA A 124 -4.48 3.10 -14.26
N GLU A 125 -4.45 4.39 -13.92
CA GLU A 125 -5.50 5.37 -14.24
C GLU A 125 -5.38 5.96 -15.65
N LEU A 126 -4.30 5.67 -16.37
CA LEU A 126 -4.11 6.12 -17.74
C LEU A 126 -5.08 5.40 -18.69
N ASP A 127 -5.72 6.13 -19.60
CA ASP A 127 -6.50 5.53 -20.68
C ASP A 127 -5.62 4.77 -21.69
N SER A 128 -6.24 3.96 -22.54
CA SER A 128 -5.54 3.10 -23.51
C SER A 128 -4.73 3.88 -24.55
N GLY A 129 -5.14 5.10 -24.89
CA GLY A 129 -4.43 5.97 -25.85
C GLY A 129 -3.12 6.49 -25.25
N LEU A 130 -3.18 6.94 -24.00
CA LEU A 130 -2.00 7.38 -23.24
C LEU A 130 -1.04 6.22 -22.94
N GLN A 131 -1.57 5.05 -22.63
CA GLN A 131 -0.77 3.84 -22.46
C GLN A 131 0.01 3.51 -23.74
N ALA A 132 -0.59 3.67 -24.93
CA ALA A 132 0.11 3.43 -26.20
C ALA A 132 1.24 4.46 -26.45
N LYS A 133 1.01 5.73 -26.15
CA LYS A 133 2.05 6.78 -26.26
C LYS A 133 3.18 6.58 -25.27
N LEU A 134 2.87 6.17 -24.04
CA LEU A 134 3.88 5.84 -23.04
C LEU A 134 4.71 4.63 -23.47
N LEU A 135 4.09 3.63 -24.08
CA LEU A 135 4.80 2.47 -24.64
C LEU A 135 5.80 2.90 -25.72
N GLN A 136 5.41 3.79 -26.65
CA GLN A 136 6.29 4.34 -27.67
C GLN A 136 7.49 5.06 -27.02
N LEU A 137 7.25 5.92 -26.04
CA LEU A 137 8.32 6.58 -25.28
C LEU A 137 9.31 5.57 -24.65
N LEU A 138 8.79 4.50 -24.04
CA LEU A 138 9.62 3.47 -23.40
C LEU A 138 10.40 2.61 -24.41
N GLN A 139 9.93 2.46 -25.65
CA GLN A 139 10.57 1.68 -26.68
C GLN A 139 11.67 2.47 -27.40
N ASP A 140 11.32 3.68 -27.86
CA ASP A 140 12.13 4.46 -28.81
C ASP A 140 12.84 5.65 -28.14
N GLY A 141 12.45 6.01 -26.91
CA GLY A 141 12.90 7.25 -26.27
C GLY A 141 12.39 8.52 -26.97
N GLN A 142 11.32 8.38 -27.77
CA GLN A 142 10.76 9.44 -28.58
C GLN A 142 9.25 9.56 -28.36
N PHE A 143 8.74 10.75 -28.49
CA PHE A 143 7.32 11.05 -28.43
C PHE A 143 7.00 12.27 -29.30
N CYS A 144 5.73 12.43 -29.69
CA CYS A 144 5.27 13.58 -30.42
C CYS A 144 4.38 14.46 -29.54
N ARG A 145 4.62 15.78 -29.50
CA ARG A 145 3.70 16.74 -28.88
C ARG A 145 2.38 16.78 -29.62
N ILE A 146 1.32 17.15 -28.92
CA ILE A 146 0.01 17.33 -29.58
C ILE A 146 0.13 18.41 -30.64
N GLY A 147 -0.25 18.08 -31.87
CA GLY A 147 -0.18 18.98 -33.03
C GLY A 147 1.21 19.14 -33.65
N ALA A 148 2.23 18.47 -33.14
CA ALA A 148 3.55 18.44 -33.78
C ALA A 148 3.60 17.40 -34.92
N GLN A 149 4.52 17.60 -35.85
CA GLN A 149 4.82 16.66 -36.95
C GLN A 149 6.15 15.94 -36.74
N GLU A 150 6.97 16.41 -35.81
CA GLU A 150 8.30 15.87 -35.50
C GLU A 150 8.33 15.22 -34.14
N ASP A 151 9.06 14.11 -34.03
CA ASP A 151 9.29 13.42 -32.79
C ASP A 151 10.36 14.15 -31.95
N THR A 152 10.07 14.25 -30.65
CA THR A 152 11.01 14.78 -29.66
C THR A 152 11.68 13.63 -28.94
N ARG A 153 13.02 13.63 -28.88
CA ARG A 153 13.80 12.62 -28.18
C ARG A 153 14.03 13.02 -26.72
N VAL A 154 13.78 12.09 -25.81
CA VAL A 154 13.98 12.27 -24.37
C VAL A 154 14.73 11.08 -23.78
N GLU A 155 15.74 11.39 -22.97
CA GLU A 155 16.48 10.42 -22.17
C GLU A 155 16.07 10.63 -20.71
N ALA A 156 15.09 9.88 -20.24
CA ALA A 156 14.62 9.95 -18.86
C ALA A 156 14.51 8.55 -18.26
N ARG A 157 14.81 8.44 -16.99
CA ARG A 157 14.50 7.24 -16.23
C ARG A 157 13.01 7.21 -15.91
N ILE A 158 12.34 6.09 -16.15
CA ILE A 158 10.90 5.94 -15.88
C ILE A 158 10.71 5.11 -14.62
N VAL A 159 9.99 5.68 -13.64
CA VAL A 159 9.53 4.99 -12.43
C VAL A 159 8.01 5.09 -12.39
N CYS A 160 7.34 3.96 -12.31
CA CYS A 160 5.89 3.87 -12.26
C CYS A 160 5.44 3.39 -10.89
N ALA A 161 4.32 3.90 -10.39
CA ALA A 161 3.69 3.44 -9.17
C ALA A 161 2.21 3.17 -9.37
N THR A 162 1.68 2.19 -8.62
CA THR A 162 0.23 1.91 -8.59
C THR A 162 -0.16 1.20 -7.30
N ASN A 163 -1.41 1.39 -6.88
CA ASN A 163 -2.05 0.62 -5.82
C ASN A 163 -2.92 -0.53 -6.37
N ARG A 164 -3.13 -0.59 -7.70
CA ARG A 164 -3.92 -1.64 -8.35
C ARG A 164 -3.07 -2.84 -8.75
N HIS A 165 -3.72 -4.00 -8.86
CA HIS A 165 -3.13 -5.22 -9.40
C HIS A 165 -3.20 -5.16 -10.93
N LEU A 166 -2.08 -4.83 -11.58
CA LEU A 166 -2.05 -4.66 -13.04
C LEU A 166 -2.41 -5.92 -13.82
N GLU A 167 -2.16 -7.10 -13.23
CA GLU A 167 -2.58 -8.38 -13.81
C GLU A 167 -4.10 -8.46 -13.95
N GLN A 168 -4.85 -8.02 -12.94
CA GLN A 168 -6.32 -7.97 -12.98
C GLN A 168 -6.82 -6.90 -13.97
N GLU A 169 -6.16 -5.75 -14.03
CA GLU A 169 -6.47 -4.70 -14.99
C GLU A 169 -6.23 -5.15 -16.45
N MET A 170 -5.20 -6.00 -16.68
CA MET A 170 -4.97 -6.61 -18.00
C MET A 170 -6.08 -7.60 -18.36
N GLU A 171 -6.51 -8.45 -17.42
CA GLU A 171 -7.62 -9.38 -17.62
C GLU A 171 -8.93 -8.64 -17.91
N ALA A 172 -9.15 -7.50 -17.27
CA ALA A 172 -10.30 -6.62 -17.51
C ALA A 172 -10.20 -5.81 -18.81
N GLY A 173 -9.04 -5.82 -19.50
CA GLY A 173 -8.79 -5.05 -20.72
C GLY A 173 -8.60 -3.55 -20.51
N THR A 174 -8.42 -3.09 -19.27
CA THR A 174 -8.20 -1.68 -18.90
C THR A 174 -6.73 -1.30 -18.94
N PHE A 175 -5.82 -2.27 -18.86
CA PHE A 175 -4.38 -2.06 -18.96
C PHE A 175 -3.76 -2.92 -20.08
N ARG A 176 -2.89 -2.32 -20.90
CA ARG A 176 -2.28 -3.03 -22.04
C ARG A 176 -1.18 -3.97 -21.57
N GLN A 177 -1.19 -5.18 -22.10
CA GLN A 177 -0.21 -6.21 -21.79
C GLN A 177 1.21 -5.86 -22.26
N ASP A 178 1.34 -5.21 -23.44
CA ASP A 178 2.63 -4.79 -24.00
C ASP A 178 3.30 -3.72 -23.11
N LEU A 179 2.54 -2.76 -22.60
CA LEU A 179 3.03 -1.77 -21.66
C LEU A 179 3.44 -2.41 -20.34
N PHE A 180 2.63 -3.33 -19.80
CA PHE A 180 2.97 -4.02 -18.56
C PHE A 180 4.34 -4.68 -18.62
N TYR A 181 4.62 -5.48 -19.65
CA TYR A 181 5.92 -6.13 -19.77
C TYR A 181 7.08 -5.13 -19.97
N ARG A 182 6.82 -3.95 -20.49
CA ARG A 182 7.83 -2.93 -20.69
C ARG A 182 8.17 -2.17 -19.40
N ILE A 183 7.21 -1.93 -18.51
CA ILE A 183 7.42 -1.25 -17.22
C ILE A 183 7.80 -2.21 -16.09
N ASN A 184 7.39 -3.47 -16.16
CA ASN A 184 7.60 -4.49 -15.14
C ASN A 184 8.96 -5.20 -15.30
N VAL A 185 10.02 -4.44 -15.60
CA VAL A 185 11.39 -4.99 -15.65
C VAL A 185 11.89 -5.30 -14.26
N LEU A 186 11.63 -4.39 -13.32
CA LEU A 186 11.86 -4.63 -11.90
C LEU A 186 10.62 -4.23 -11.11
N ASN A 187 10.05 -5.19 -10.38
CA ASN A 187 8.90 -4.98 -9.51
C ASN A 187 9.34 -4.86 -8.05
N MET A 188 8.89 -3.77 -7.41
CA MET A 188 9.04 -3.53 -5.98
C MET A 188 7.68 -3.53 -5.31
N GLN A 189 7.40 -4.56 -4.52
CA GLN A 189 6.18 -4.62 -3.70
C GLN A 189 6.45 -3.98 -2.36
N LEU A 190 5.79 -2.85 -2.06
CA LEU A 190 5.89 -2.22 -0.74
C LEU A 190 4.93 -2.90 0.24
N PRO A 191 5.41 -3.31 1.42
CA PRO A 191 4.57 -3.91 2.43
C PRO A 191 3.62 -2.88 3.02
N ARG A 192 2.45 -3.34 3.42
CA ARG A 192 1.47 -2.58 4.19
C ARG A 192 2.02 -2.32 5.59
N LEU A 193 1.60 -1.24 6.24
CA LEU A 193 2.11 -0.92 7.59
C LEU A 193 1.82 -2.04 8.61
N ARG A 194 0.70 -2.74 8.47
CA ARG A 194 0.36 -3.91 9.29
C ARG A 194 1.27 -5.13 9.08
N GLU A 195 2.07 -5.16 8.02
CA GLU A 195 3.05 -6.21 7.71
C GLU A 195 4.46 -5.83 8.17
N ARG A 196 4.65 -4.56 8.63
CA ARG A 196 5.90 -4.02 9.16
C ARG A 196 5.68 -3.26 10.49
N ARG A 197 4.91 -3.85 11.39
CA ARG A 197 4.51 -3.22 12.66
C ARG A 197 5.68 -2.87 13.56
N GLU A 198 6.79 -3.58 13.41
CA GLU A 198 8.04 -3.34 14.13
C GLU A 198 8.61 -1.95 13.87
N ASP A 199 8.30 -1.35 12.71
CA ASP A 199 8.77 -0.03 12.30
C ASP A 199 7.90 1.12 12.86
N ILE A 200 6.69 0.81 13.40
CA ILE A 200 5.75 1.83 13.90
C ILE A 200 6.36 2.74 14.97
N PRO A 201 7.08 2.24 16.00
CA PRO A 201 7.64 3.12 17.02
C PRO A 201 8.66 4.13 16.47
N GLU A 202 9.47 3.73 15.49
CA GLU A 202 10.46 4.60 14.86
C GLU A 202 9.79 5.66 13.99
N LEU A 203 8.79 5.27 13.20
CA LEU A 203 7.97 6.19 12.41
C LEU A 203 7.24 7.21 13.29
N VAL A 204 6.66 6.78 14.42
CA VAL A 204 6.00 7.66 15.38
C VAL A 204 7.00 8.66 15.95
N SER A 205 8.19 8.22 16.37
CA SER A 205 9.23 9.10 16.93
C SER A 205 9.69 10.13 15.90
N TYR A 206 9.87 9.72 14.65
CA TYR A 206 10.25 10.60 13.55
C TYR A 206 9.19 11.67 13.27
N PHE A 207 7.93 11.28 13.11
CA PHE A 207 6.84 12.24 12.86
C PHE A 207 6.62 13.16 14.06
N LEU A 208 6.75 12.63 15.28
CA LEU A 208 6.64 13.45 16.50
C LEU A 208 7.70 14.55 16.54
N GLN A 209 8.93 14.23 16.20
CA GLN A 209 10.00 15.23 16.12
C GLN A 209 9.67 16.31 15.07
N ILE A 210 9.32 15.90 13.84
CA ILE A 210 8.99 16.85 12.77
C ILE A 210 7.85 17.77 13.17
N PHE A 211 6.75 17.22 13.71
CA PHE A 211 5.58 18.03 14.02
C PHE A 211 5.77 18.89 15.28
N ASN A 212 6.57 18.44 16.24
CA ASN A 212 6.97 19.31 17.35
C ASN A 212 7.77 20.52 16.86
N GLU A 213 8.68 20.33 15.90
CA GLU A 213 9.44 21.42 15.27
C GLU A 213 8.52 22.31 14.41
N GLU A 214 7.66 21.72 13.56
CA GLU A 214 6.76 22.45 12.64
C GLU A 214 5.75 23.34 13.39
N TYR A 215 5.20 22.84 14.52
CA TYR A 215 4.16 23.53 15.30
C TYR A 215 4.70 24.21 16.56
N GLU A 216 6.02 24.29 16.73
CA GLU A 216 6.66 24.86 17.93
C GLU A 216 6.09 24.27 19.24
N SER A 217 5.78 22.95 19.19
CA SER A 217 5.17 22.21 20.30
C SER A 217 6.23 21.39 21.04
N GLN A 218 5.93 20.99 22.29
CA GLN A 218 6.78 20.14 23.11
C GLN A 218 6.00 18.94 23.65
N VAL A 219 5.19 18.31 22.80
CA VAL A 219 4.42 17.14 23.21
C VAL A 219 5.38 15.99 23.49
N PRO A 220 5.24 15.29 24.63
CA PRO A 220 6.14 14.20 25.02
C PRO A 220 5.97 12.98 24.11
N PRO A 221 6.95 12.04 24.11
CA PRO A 221 6.79 10.75 23.46
C PRO A 221 5.54 10.01 23.93
N MET A 222 4.89 9.30 23.01
CA MET A 222 3.70 8.50 23.32
C MET A 222 4.01 7.41 24.34
N SER A 223 3.06 7.13 25.25
CA SER A 223 3.16 6.09 26.26
C SER A 223 3.27 4.70 25.63
N SER A 224 3.85 3.74 26.37
CA SER A 224 3.93 2.34 25.94
C SER A 224 2.56 1.74 25.66
N TRP A 225 1.52 2.18 26.38
CA TRP A 225 0.14 1.73 26.14
C TRP A 225 -0.39 2.23 24.78
N THR A 226 -0.22 3.50 24.49
CA THR A 226 -0.59 4.09 23.17
C THR A 226 0.13 3.39 22.04
N LEU A 227 1.45 3.16 22.15
CA LEU A 227 2.23 2.43 21.16
C LEU A 227 1.71 0.99 20.95
N GLN A 228 1.24 0.31 22.02
CA GLN A 228 0.62 -1.01 21.88
C GLN A 228 -0.73 -0.95 21.13
N VAL A 229 -1.54 0.10 21.34
CA VAL A 229 -2.78 0.32 20.58
C VAL A 229 -2.46 0.53 19.10
N LEU A 230 -1.50 1.41 18.79
CA LEU A 230 -1.04 1.66 17.42
C LEU A 230 -0.50 0.40 16.75
N HIS A 231 0.26 -0.43 17.47
CA HIS A 231 0.80 -1.70 16.95
C HIS A 231 -0.28 -2.71 16.57
N LYS A 232 -1.43 -2.72 17.26
CA LYS A 232 -2.53 -3.65 16.99
C LYS A 232 -3.48 -3.19 15.89
N TYR A 233 -3.47 -1.91 15.57
CA TYR A 233 -4.39 -1.34 14.59
C TYR A 233 -4.07 -1.82 13.16
N SER A 234 -5.07 -1.83 12.30
CA SER A 234 -4.97 -2.41 10.94
C SER A 234 -4.35 -1.48 9.90
N TRP A 235 -4.31 -0.18 10.17
CA TRP A 235 -3.73 0.86 9.32
C TRP A 235 -4.21 0.83 7.87
N PRO A 236 -5.50 0.98 7.58
CA PRO A 236 -6.01 0.99 6.20
C PRO A 236 -5.40 2.11 5.34
N GLY A 237 -5.04 3.25 5.93
CA GLY A 237 -4.34 4.35 5.26
C GLY A 237 -2.82 4.30 5.36
N ASN A 238 -2.25 3.22 5.92
CA ASN A 238 -0.82 2.97 6.05
C ASN A 238 -0.05 4.11 6.74
N ILE A 239 1.11 4.52 6.22
CA ILE A 239 1.96 5.56 6.81
C ILE A 239 1.27 6.92 6.79
N ARG A 240 0.49 7.22 5.73
CA ARG A 240 -0.25 8.50 5.65
C ARG A 240 -1.27 8.66 6.79
N GLU A 241 -1.90 7.56 7.19
CA GLU A 241 -2.82 7.56 8.34
C GLU A 241 -2.05 7.71 9.66
N LEU A 242 -0.93 6.99 9.82
CA LEU A 242 -0.07 7.10 10.99
C LEU A 242 0.46 8.53 11.16
N GLU A 243 0.95 9.14 10.09
CA GLU A 243 1.39 10.54 10.04
C GLU A 243 0.29 11.49 10.54
N ASN A 244 -0.94 11.34 10.02
CA ASN A 244 -2.08 12.14 10.45
C ASN A 244 -2.46 11.89 11.93
N VAL A 245 -2.32 10.67 12.44
CA VAL A 245 -2.56 10.35 13.85
C VAL A 245 -1.53 11.06 14.73
N VAL A 246 -0.24 10.99 14.39
CA VAL A 246 0.82 11.68 15.15
C VAL A 246 0.66 13.20 15.08
N LYS A 247 0.33 13.74 13.91
CA LYS A 247 0.04 15.17 13.71
C LYS A 247 -1.08 15.65 14.63
N ARG A 248 -2.20 14.89 14.70
CA ARG A 248 -3.29 15.21 15.63
C ARG A 248 -2.86 15.14 17.08
N TYR A 249 -2.02 14.16 17.45
CA TYR A 249 -1.48 14.05 18.79
C TYR A 249 -0.71 15.33 19.17
N VAL A 250 0.15 15.83 18.30
CA VAL A 250 0.91 17.05 18.55
C VAL A 250 -0.01 18.29 18.69
N ILE A 251 -1.05 18.38 17.87
CA ILE A 251 -2.00 19.51 17.90
C ILE A 251 -2.90 19.47 19.15
N LEU A 252 -3.40 18.29 19.53
CA LEU A 252 -4.37 18.14 20.63
C LEU A 252 -3.71 17.96 22.01
N GLY A 253 -2.45 17.50 22.05
CA GLY A 253 -1.72 17.20 23.28
C GLY A 253 -2.31 16.04 24.10
N SER A 254 -3.21 15.22 23.54
CA SER A 254 -3.94 14.18 24.27
C SER A 254 -3.84 12.82 23.60
N GLU A 255 -3.22 11.84 24.27
CA GLU A 255 -3.20 10.44 23.84
C GLU A 255 -4.58 9.79 23.89
N GLU A 256 -5.42 10.18 24.84
CA GLU A 256 -6.77 9.61 24.99
C GLU A 256 -7.65 9.92 23.77
N ALA A 257 -7.54 11.14 23.22
CA ALA A 257 -8.30 11.51 22.03
C ALA A 257 -7.94 10.60 20.84
N ILE A 258 -6.65 10.33 20.65
CA ILE A 258 -6.14 9.49 19.55
C ILE A 258 -6.54 8.02 19.76
N THR A 259 -6.34 7.50 20.96
CA THR A 259 -6.63 6.09 21.25
C THR A 259 -8.12 5.77 21.20
N ASN A 260 -8.97 6.69 21.68
CA ASN A 260 -10.42 6.53 21.58
C ASN A 260 -10.91 6.52 20.13
N GLU A 261 -10.33 7.36 19.27
CA GLU A 261 -10.63 7.35 17.82
C GLU A 261 -10.24 6.02 17.17
N ILE A 262 -9.02 5.53 17.41
CA ILE A 262 -8.51 4.27 16.85
C ILE A 262 -9.33 3.08 17.35
N LEU A 263 -9.65 3.03 18.64
CA LEU A 263 -10.47 1.97 19.20
C LEU A 263 -11.91 2.04 18.69
N GLY A 264 -12.48 3.24 18.53
CA GLY A 264 -13.79 3.46 17.95
C GLY A 264 -13.88 3.02 16.50
N GLN A 265 -12.86 3.32 15.68
CA GLN A 265 -12.78 2.84 14.30
C GLN A 265 -12.62 1.32 14.22
N SER A 266 -11.87 0.71 15.15
CA SER A 266 -11.75 -0.75 15.25
C SER A 266 -13.09 -1.42 15.59
N GLN A 267 -13.91 -0.80 16.43
CA GLN A 267 -15.26 -1.29 16.74
C GLN A 267 -16.25 -1.08 15.59
N SER A 268 -16.12 0.03 14.86
CA SER A 268 -16.95 0.31 13.67
C SER A 268 -16.62 -0.64 12.51
N ALA A 269 -15.36 -1.04 12.35
CA ALA A 269 -14.96 -2.06 11.38
C ALA A 269 -15.53 -3.45 11.72
N LEU A 270 -15.72 -3.75 13.02
CA LEU A 270 -16.42 -4.97 13.47
C LEU A 270 -17.94 -4.84 13.33
N ALA A 271 -18.47 -3.61 13.34
CA ALA A 271 -19.89 -3.33 13.12
C ALA A 271 -20.29 -3.32 11.63
N ALA A 272 -19.32 -3.27 10.71
CA ALA A 272 -19.57 -3.35 9.27
C ALA A 272 -20.05 -4.76 8.80
N ASP A 273 -20.11 -5.74 9.71
CA ASP A 273 -20.77 -7.04 9.51
C ASP A 273 -22.30 -6.98 9.75
N VAL A 274 -22.87 -5.77 9.85
CA VAL A 274 -24.33 -5.63 9.89
C VAL A 274 -24.85 -5.80 8.45
N PRO A 275 -25.77 -6.76 8.20
CA PRO A 275 -26.30 -6.99 6.85
C PRO A 275 -26.97 -5.72 6.31
N GLU A 276 -26.73 -5.42 5.03
CA GLU A 276 -27.39 -4.31 4.35
C GLU A 276 -28.92 -4.43 4.46
N ILE A 277 -29.55 -3.32 4.80
CA ILE A 277 -31.00 -3.25 4.84
C ILE A 277 -31.54 -3.30 3.41
N PRO A 278 -32.35 -4.32 3.03
CA PRO A 278 -32.96 -4.35 1.71
C PRO A 278 -33.74 -3.09 1.41
N ALA A 279 -33.80 -2.68 0.16
CA ALA A 279 -34.46 -1.44 -0.28
C ALA A 279 -36.02 -1.43 0.02
N ASP A 280 -36.61 -2.57 0.35
CA ASP A 280 -38.01 -2.72 0.75
C ASP A 280 -38.26 -2.45 2.25
N GLY A 281 -37.21 -2.18 3.03
CA GLY A 281 -37.32 -1.82 4.46
C GLY A 281 -37.73 -2.96 5.38
N SER A 282 -37.93 -4.20 4.88
CA SER A 282 -38.40 -5.32 5.69
C SER A 282 -37.24 -6.14 6.25
N ILE A 283 -36.85 -5.89 7.50
CA ILE A 283 -35.87 -6.72 8.21
C ILE A 283 -36.59 -7.57 9.27
N GLN A 284 -36.43 -8.88 9.14
CA GLN A 284 -36.78 -9.78 10.24
C GLN A 284 -35.65 -9.80 11.27
N LEU A 285 -35.64 -8.82 12.18
CA LEU A 285 -34.63 -8.64 13.22
C LEU A 285 -34.27 -9.96 13.93
N LYS A 286 -35.30 -10.79 14.26
CA LYS A 286 -35.10 -12.12 14.87
C LYS A 286 -34.29 -13.08 14.00
N LYS A 287 -34.36 -12.99 12.68
CA LYS A 287 -33.60 -13.84 11.74
C LYS A 287 -32.15 -13.40 11.66
N VAL A 288 -31.93 -12.10 11.57
CA VAL A 288 -30.58 -11.49 11.55
C VAL A 288 -29.83 -11.74 12.85
N THR A 289 -30.50 -11.46 14.00
CA THR A 289 -29.90 -11.71 15.32
C THR A 289 -29.54 -13.19 15.51
N ARG A 290 -30.43 -14.09 15.09
CA ARG A 290 -30.19 -15.53 15.19
C ARG A 290 -29.03 -16.00 14.32
N GLN A 291 -28.88 -15.40 13.16
CA GLN A 291 -27.74 -15.71 12.26
C GLN A 291 -26.42 -15.18 12.83
N ALA A 292 -26.38 -13.94 13.30
CA ALA A 292 -25.19 -13.32 13.91
C ALA A 292 -24.74 -14.08 15.17
N VAL A 293 -25.69 -14.45 16.05
CA VAL A 293 -25.38 -15.27 17.24
C VAL A 293 -24.82 -16.63 16.84
N ARG A 294 -25.39 -17.27 15.82
CA ARG A 294 -24.95 -18.57 15.31
C ARG A 294 -23.53 -18.53 14.75
N GLU A 295 -23.19 -17.49 13.98
CA GLU A 295 -21.84 -17.29 13.44
C GLU A 295 -20.81 -17.03 14.54
N LEU A 296 -21.16 -16.19 15.52
CA LEU A 296 -20.31 -15.92 16.67
C LEU A 296 -20.06 -17.18 17.52
N GLU A 297 -21.13 -17.94 17.83
CA GLU A 297 -21.03 -19.21 18.53
C GLU A 297 -20.16 -20.21 17.78
N GLY A 298 -20.28 -20.28 16.45
CA GLY A 298 -19.45 -21.11 15.59
C GLY A 298 -17.96 -20.76 15.70
N LYS A 299 -17.62 -19.47 15.64
CA LYS A 299 -16.24 -18.98 15.79
C LYS A 299 -15.66 -19.29 17.18
N ILE A 300 -16.45 -19.10 18.23
CA ILE A 300 -16.05 -19.43 19.63
C ILE A 300 -15.82 -20.93 19.80
N ILE A 301 -16.72 -21.78 19.30
CA ILE A 301 -16.61 -23.24 19.39
C ILE A 301 -15.39 -23.73 18.61
N LEU A 302 -15.11 -23.18 17.43
CA LEU A 302 -13.95 -23.55 16.64
C LEU A 302 -12.65 -23.23 17.37
N LYS A 303 -12.50 -22.01 17.89
CA LYS A 303 -11.32 -21.62 18.70
C LYS A 303 -11.15 -22.52 19.94
N ALA A 304 -12.25 -22.84 20.63
CA ALA A 304 -12.18 -23.75 21.78
C ALA A 304 -11.79 -25.19 21.38
N LEU A 305 -12.24 -25.68 20.23
CA LEU A 305 -11.84 -26.98 19.71
C LEU A 305 -10.35 -27.03 19.35
N GLU A 306 -9.82 -25.96 18.76
CA GLU A 306 -8.38 -25.83 18.46
C GLU A 306 -7.54 -25.78 19.73
N ALA A 307 -7.93 -24.95 20.71
CA ALA A 307 -7.23 -24.81 22.00
C ALA A 307 -7.21 -26.11 22.82
N HIS A 308 -8.23 -26.95 22.70
CA HIS A 308 -8.33 -28.22 23.43
C HIS A 308 -8.06 -29.45 22.55
N ASN A 309 -7.25 -29.30 21.47
CA ASN A 309 -6.86 -30.39 20.57
C ASN A 309 -8.04 -31.25 20.05
N TRP A 310 -9.18 -30.59 19.79
CA TRP A 310 -10.42 -31.22 19.31
C TRP A 310 -11.09 -32.17 20.31
N ASN A 311 -10.75 -32.05 21.61
CA ASN A 311 -11.37 -32.84 22.68
C ASN A 311 -12.75 -32.25 23.05
N ARG A 312 -13.79 -32.74 22.40
CA ARG A 312 -15.17 -32.25 22.55
C ARG A 312 -15.71 -32.28 24.00
N LYS A 313 -15.26 -33.25 24.83
CA LYS A 313 -15.68 -33.31 26.24
C LYS A 313 -15.08 -32.15 27.04
N GLN A 314 -13.80 -31.85 26.83
CA GLN A 314 -13.13 -30.72 27.49
C GLN A 314 -13.71 -29.37 27.01
N VAL A 315 -13.97 -29.22 25.71
CA VAL A 315 -14.59 -28.02 25.12
C VAL A 315 -15.98 -27.78 25.69
N ALA A 316 -16.82 -28.80 25.84
CA ALA A 316 -18.14 -28.66 26.45
C ALA A 316 -18.05 -28.15 27.89
N ARG A 317 -17.10 -28.65 28.68
CA ARG A 317 -16.84 -28.16 30.04
C ARG A 317 -16.30 -26.72 30.05
N ALA A 318 -15.35 -26.40 29.19
CA ALA A 318 -14.76 -25.07 29.10
C ALA A 318 -15.78 -23.99 28.67
N LEU A 319 -16.75 -24.36 27.83
CA LEU A 319 -17.81 -23.47 27.37
C LEU A 319 -19.05 -23.47 28.29
N GLY A 320 -19.06 -24.26 29.37
CA GLY A 320 -20.17 -24.34 30.31
C GLY A 320 -21.47 -24.91 29.70
N ILE A 321 -21.38 -25.73 28.64
CA ILE A 321 -22.54 -26.31 27.95
C ILE A 321 -22.53 -27.84 28.01
N SER A 322 -23.71 -28.46 27.85
CA SER A 322 -23.80 -29.90 27.78
C SER A 322 -23.12 -30.45 26.51
N TYR A 323 -22.53 -31.64 26.61
CA TYR A 323 -21.90 -32.31 25.46
C TYR A 323 -22.86 -32.45 24.27
N ARG A 324 -24.16 -32.71 24.55
CA ARG A 324 -25.20 -32.82 23.52
C ARG A 324 -25.48 -31.46 22.83
N ALA A 325 -25.48 -30.38 23.61
CA ALA A 325 -25.61 -29.02 23.08
C ALA A 325 -24.43 -28.64 22.20
N LEU A 326 -23.20 -28.99 22.60
CA LEU A 326 -22.01 -28.77 21.80
C LEU A 326 -22.09 -29.51 20.44
N LEU A 327 -22.49 -30.77 20.43
CA LEU A 327 -22.62 -31.54 19.19
C LEU A 327 -23.66 -30.93 18.25
N TYR A 328 -24.80 -30.46 18.78
CA TYR A 328 -25.82 -29.78 18.01
C TYR A 328 -25.27 -28.48 17.39
N LYS A 329 -24.60 -27.64 18.18
CA LYS A 329 -24.02 -26.36 17.72
C LYS A 329 -22.89 -26.56 16.70
N VAL A 330 -22.03 -27.57 16.87
CA VAL A 330 -20.97 -27.93 15.90
C VAL A 330 -21.56 -28.34 14.54
N ARG A 331 -22.65 -29.13 14.58
CA ARG A 331 -23.36 -29.55 13.36
C ARG A 331 -24.09 -28.38 12.72
N ASP A 332 -24.74 -27.56 13.50
CA ASP A 332 -25.51 -26.40 13.06
C ASP A 332 -24.60 -25.31 12.44
N ALA A 333 -23.43 -25.08 13.01
CA ALA A 333 -22.40 -24.14 12.50
C ALA A 333 -21.56 -24.71 11.34
N GLY A 334 -21.80 -25.95 10.90
CA GLY A 334 -21.07 -26.56 9.79
C GLY A 334 -19.56 -26.77 10.02
N ILE A 335 -19.13 -26.84 11.30
CA ILE A 335 -17.71 -26.95 11.66
C ILE A 335 -17.18 -28.32 11.18
N PRO A 336 -16.12 -28.36 10.34
CA PRO A 336 -15.58 -29.59 9.78
C PRO A 336 -15.02 -30.52 10.86
N SER A 337 -15.00 -31.83 10.58
CA SER A 337 -14.37 -32.79 11.51
C SER A 337 -12.85 -32.67 11.51
N ARG A 338 -12.19 -33.13 12.60
CA ARG A 338 -10.71 -33.12 12.71
C ARG A 338 -10.00 -33.72 11.50
N ARG A 339 -10.60 -34.71 10.83
CA ARG A 339 -10.06 -35.35 9.61
C ARG A 339 -10.12 -34.44 8.39
N SER A 340 -11.20 -33.68 8.21
CA SER A 340 -11.35 -32.75 7.09
C SER A 340 -10.54 -31.47 7.31
N ALA A 341 -10.40 -30.98 8.54
CA ALA A 341 -9.54 -29.84 8.87
C ALA A 341 -8.04 -30.14 8.61
N ARG A 342 -7.55 -31.33 9.00
CA ARG A 342 -6.18 -31.76 8.69
C ARG A 342 -5.93 -31.95 7.18
N ARG A 343 -6.94 -32.40 6.41
CA ARG A 343 -6.81 -32.52 4.94
C ARG A 343 -6.73 -31.17 4.26
N ALA A 344 -7.44 -30.18 4.74
CA ALA A 344 -7.38 -28.81 4.21
C ALA A 344 -6.03 -28.14 4.52
N GLN A 345 -5.47 -28.35 5.72
CA GLN A 345 -4.14 -27.85 6.07
C GLN A 345 -3.00 -28.57 5.32
N ALA A 346 -3.15 -29.89 5.05
CA ALA A 346 -2.16 -30.63 4.26
C ALA A 346 -2.18 -30.27 2.77
N ALA A 347 -3.31 -29.78 2.25
CA ALA A 347 -3.43 -29.33 0.87
C ALA A 347 -2.87 -27.91 0.64
N SER A 348 -2.65 -27.13 1.71
CA SER A 348 -2.08 -25.78 1.68
C SER A 348 -0.57 -25.70 1.97
N SER A 349 0.10 -26.84 2.24
CA SER A 349 1.55 -26.90 2.42
C SER A 349 2.22 -27.20 1.08
N PRO A 350 3.18 -26.38 0.61
CA PRO A 350 3.92 -26.67 -0.61
C PRO A 350 4.80 -27.92 -0.40
N THR A 351 4.72 -28.84 -1.34
CA THR A 351 5.57 -30.03 -1.44
C THR A 351 7.04 -29.60 -1.52
N PRO A 352 7.95 -30.12 -0.69
CA PRO A 352 9.37 -29.89 -0.92
C PRO A 352 9.79 -30.65 -2.19
N ALA A 353 10.34 -29.92 -3.17
CA ALA A 353 10.96 -30.47 -4.36
C ALA A 353 12.09 -31.41 -3.94
N ALA A 354 12.00 -32.66 -4.38
CA ALA A 354 13.07 -33.64 -4.23
C ALA A 354 14.21 -33.32 -5.20
N ALA A 355 15.41 -33.32 -4.62
CA ALA A 355 16.77 -33.49 -5.16
C ALA A 355 17.04 -33.24 -6.66
#